data_5ddfd3902bd6417aed09e4e0fe073c07
#
_entry.id   5ddfd3902bd6417aed09e4e0fe073c07
#
_cell.length_a   1.000
_cell.length_b   1.000
_cell.length_c   1.000
_cell.angle_alpha   90.00
_cell.angle_beta   90.00
_cell.angle_gamma   90.00
#
_symmetry.space_group_name_H-M   'P 1'
#
loop_
_entity.id
_entity.type
_entity.pdbx_description
1 polymer ?
#
loop_
_entity_poly.entity_id
_entity_poly.type
_entity_poly.pdbx_seq_one_letter_code
_entity_poly.pdbx_strand_id
1 'polypeptide(L)'
;SALESQLAAVSHDRSVALGAAALLPIFRRARALGASVNVDMEHVATKDIIIGAFEAALAHPDLDGWSDGAIAIQAYLKSADEDVQGLVTFAKKSKRSFTVRLVKGAYWDSETALARREGWPVPVWSQKAETDACFERCLDRLIDAHPRVRTAVGSHNVRSLAVAIALAEQAKLPKAALEFQSLYGMAEPVRSALLASGHRLRVYAPVGELIPGMAYLVRRLLENTSNAGWLRLGFVEGRKPEELLARPAVTPAPKA
;
A
#
# COMPACT_ATOMS: atom_id res chain seq x y z
N SER A 1 -0.46 -8.18 13.81
CA SER A 1 -1.42 -8.68 14.83
C SER A 1 -1.94 -10.09 14.51
N ALA A 2 -2.18 -10.42 13.24
CA ALA A 2 -2.71 -11.75 12.87
C ALA A 2 -1.74 -12.91 13.13
N LEU A 3 -0.43 -12.66 13.07
CA LEU A 3 0.60 -13.69 13.24
C LEU A 3 1.16 -13.76 14.65
N GLU A 4 1.16 -12.65 15.37
CA GLU A 4 1.73 -12.51 16.70
C GLU A 4 0.96 -11.44 17.48
N SER A 5 0.37 -11.80 18.60
CA SER A 5 -0.45 -10.91 19.42
C SER A 5 0.38 -10.04 20.38
N GLN A 6 1.65 -10.37 20.61
CA GLN A 6 2.53 -9.73 21.58
C GLN A 6 3.50 -8.72 20.97
N LEU A 7 3.19 -8.19 19.77
CA LEU A 7 4.01 -7.14 19.17
C LEU A 7 3.81 -5.83 19.92
N ALA A 8 4.90 -5.26 20.44
CA ALA A 8 4.88 -4.02 21.19
C ALA A 8 6.05 -3.11 20.76
N ALA A 9 5.75 -1.84 20.48
CA ALA A 9 6.76 -0.85 20.07
C ALA A 9 7.85 -0.65 21.12
N VAL A 10 7.51 -0.76 22.41
CA VAL A 10 8.47 -0.67 23.53
C VAL A 10 9.52 -1.79 23.52
N SER A 11 9.25 -2.91 22.84
CA SER A 11 10.17 -4.05 22.67
C SER A 11 10.42 -4.30 21.17
N HIS A 12 10.83 -3.28 20.46
CA HIS A 12 10.94 -3.27 19.00
C HIS A 12 11.71 -4.49 18.46
N ASP A 13 12.96 -4.70 18.86
CA ASP A 13 13.81 -5.76 18.30
C ASP A 13 13.27 -7.17 18.59
N ARG A 14 12.73 -7.37 19.79
CA ARG A 14 12.04 -8.62 20.13
C ARG A 14 10.81 -8.83 19.25
N SER A 15 10.02 -7.78 19.06
CA SER A 15 8.81 -7.83 18.24
C SER A 15 9.14 -8.10 16.77
N VAL A 16 10.19 -7.50 16.24
CA VAL A 16 10.71 -7.77 14.90
C VAL A 16 11.12 -9.25 14.78
N ALA A 17 11.89 -9.78 15.75
CA ALA A 17 12.33 -11.17 15.72
C ALA A 17 11.13 -12.15 15.78
N LEU A 18 10.15 -11.90 16.64
CA LEU A 18 8.92 -12.71 16.73
C LEU A 18 8.12 -12.66 15.42
N GLY A 19 7.93 -11.47 14.87
CA GLY A 19 7.24 -11.28 13.59
C GLY A 19 7.96 -11.99 12.44
N ALA A 20 9.28 -11.88 12.36
CA ALA A 20 10.08 -12.57 11.34
C ALA A 20 9.99 -14.10 11.49
N ALA A 21 10.06 -14.63 12.71
CA ALA A 21 9.92 -16.05 12.99
C ALA A 21 8.54 -16.59 12.58
N ALA A 22 7.48 -15.79 12.74
CA ALA A 22 6.12 -16.15 12.32
C ALA A 22 5.93 -16.05 10.78
N LEU A 23 6.59 -15.11 10.12
CA LEU A 23 6.51 -14.94 8.67
C LEU A 23 7.31 -15.99 7.89
N LEU A 24 8.47 -16.37 8.38
CA LEU A 24 9.40 -17.24 7.65
C LEU A 24 8.79 -18.57 7.20
N PRO A 25 8.08 -19.35 8.03
CA PRO A 25 7.44 -20.59 7.57
C PRO A 25 6.38 -20.36 6.49
N ILE A 26 5.68 -19.22 6.52
CA ILE A 26 4.71 -18.85 5.49
C ILE A 26 5.42 -18.57 4.16
N PHE A 27 6.51 -17.82 4.19
CA PHE A 27 7.32 -17.51 3.00
C PHE A 27 7.96 -18.77 2.40
N ARG A 28 8.49 -19.68 3.24
CA ARG A 28 8.99 -20.98 2.80
C ARG A 28 7.92 -21.79 2.10
N ARG A 29 6.72 -21.85 2.68
CA ARG A 29 5.60 -22.59 2.09
C ARG A 29 5.15 -21.95 0.77
N ALA A 30 5.04 -20.62 0.71
CA ALA A 30 4.71 -19.90 -0.50
C ALA A 30 5.74 -20.17 -1.61
N ARG A 31 7.03 -20.09 -1.28
CA ARG A 31 8.11 -20.44 -2.21
C ARG A 31 7.95 -21.84 -2.78
N ALA A 32 7.70 -22.84 -1.92
CA ALA A 32 7.54 -24.24 -2.33
C ALA A 32 6.33 -24.46 -3.25
N LEU A 33 5.29 -23.62 -3.12
CA LEU A 33 4.07 -23.70 -3.91
C LEU A 33 4.06 -22.76 -5.15
N GLY A 34 5.11 -21.97 -5.37
CA GLY A 34 5.11 -20.93 -6.41
C GLY A 34 4.07 -19.85 -6.18
N ALA A 35 3.72 -19.57 -4.92
CA ALA A 35 2.73 -18.57 -4.53
C ALA A 35 3.39 -17.27 -4.07
N SER A 36 2.67 -16.15 -4.24
CA SER A 36 3.06 -14.86 -3.68
C SER A 36 2.40 -14.63 -2.31
N VAL A 37 3.10 -13.91 -1.42
CA VAL A 37 2.57 -13.49 -0.12
C VAL A 37 2.73 -12.00 0.03
N ASN A 38 1.66 -11.29 0.39
CA ASN A 38 1.72 -9.89 0.74
C ASN A 38 1.50 -9.69 2.24
N VAL A 39 2.43 -9.00 2.88
CA VAL A 39 2.30 -8.55 4.26
C VAL A 39 1.54 -7.23 4.27
N ASP A 40 0.37 -7.22 4.91
CA ASP A 40 -0.45 -6.02 5.02
C ASP A 40 0.04 -5.11 6.13
N MET A 41 -0.21 -3.82 5.98
CA MET A 41 0.04 -2.80 6.98
C MET A 41 -1.27 -2.43 7.67
N GLU A 42 -1.23 -2.31 8.99
CA GLU A 42 -2.36 -1.88 9.80
C GLU A 42 -2.07 -0.51 10.44
N HIS A 43 -2.01 -0.46 11.77
CA HIS A 43 -1.79 0.77 12.53
C HIS A 43 -0.33 1.24 12.52
N VAL A 44 -0.14 2.57 12.61
CA VAL A 44 1.18 3.20 12.67
C VAL A 44 2.04 2.66 13.83
N ALA A 45 1.43 2.33 14.95
CA ALA A 45 2.13 1.84 16.14
C ALA A 45 2.95 0.55 15.91
N THR A 46 2.56 -0.27 14.92
CA THR A 46 3.25 -1.52 14.58
C THR A 46 3.98 -1.47 13.24
N LYS A 47 3.93 -0.34 12.55
CA LYS A 47 4.47 -0.17 11.20
C LYS A 47 5.94 -0.57 11.09
N ASP A 48 6.78 -0.01 11.96
CA ASP A 48 8.23 -0.24 11.91
C ASP A 48 8.58 -1.68 12.26
N ILE A 49 7.83 -2.28 13.18
CA ILE A 49 7.96 -3.72 13.53
C ILE A 49 7.62 -4.59 12.31
N ILE A 50 6.54 -4.27 11.58
CA ILE A 50 6.10 -5.04 10.41
C ILE A 50 7.14 -4.92 9.29
N ILE A 51 7.66 -3.73 9.03
CA ILE A 51 8.74 -3.52 8.03
C ILE A 51 9.98 -4.32 8.43
N GLY A 52 10.46 -4.18 9.67
CA GLY A 52 11.62 -4.91 10.15
C GLY A 52 11.44 -6.43 10.13
N ALA A 53 10.26 -6.93 10.50
CA ALA A 53 9.95 -8.36 10.45
C ALA A 53 9.92 -8.90 9.00
N PHE A 54 9.38 -8.13 8.07
CA PHE A 54 9.40 -8.45 6.63
C PHE A 54 10.84 -8.53 6.11
N GLU A 55 11.65 -7.52 6.39
CA GLU A 55 13.06 -7.45 5.97
C GLU A 55 13.87 -8.61 6.55
N ALA A 56 13.74 -8.87 7.86
CA ALA A 56 14.44 -9.95 8.54
C ALA A 56 14.04 -11.34 8.00
N ALA A 57 12.73 -11.57 7.78
CA ALA A 57 12.26 -12.82 7.21
C ALA A 57 12.75 -13.00 5.77
N LEU A 58 12.66 -11.95 4.93
CA LEU A 58 13.08 -12.02 3.53
C LEU A 58 14.59 -12.17 3.36
N ALA A 59 15.38 -11.67 4.31
CA ALA A 59 16.83 -11.82 4.31
C ALA A 59 17.30 -13.25 4.62
N HIS A 60 16.44 -14.14 5.12
CA HIS A 60 16.80 -15.50 5.47
C HIS A 60 17.36 -16.27 4.27
N PRO A 61 18.45 -17.05 4.42
CA PRO A 61 19.08 -17.80 3.32
C PRO A 61 18.13 -18.74 2.57
N ASP A 62 17.18 -19.36 3.27
CA ASP A 62 16.19 -20.25 2.65
C ASP A 62 15.31 -19.57 1.59
N LEU A 63 15.32 -18.24 1.55
CA LEU A 63 14.55 -17.45 0.58
C LEU A 63 15.45 -16.88 -0.53
N ASP A 64 16.69 -17.35 -0.66
CA ASP A 64 17.57 -16.91 -1.74
C ASP A 64 16.93 -17.20 -3.11
N GLY A 65 16.91 -16.16 -3.96
CA GLY A 65 16.27 -16.22 -5.28
C GLY A 65 14.75 -16.15 -5.30
N TRP A 66 14.07 -16.21 -4.12
CA TRP A 66 12.63 -15.99 -4.08
C TRP A 66 12.30 -14.50 -4.09
N SER A 67 11.39 -14.10 -4.97
CA SER A 67 11.03 -12.70 -5.18
C SER A 67 9.54 -12.39 -5.00
N ASP A 68 8.71 -13.38 -4.62
CA ASP A 68 7.26 -13.22 -4.58
C ASP A 68 6.72 -12.81 -3.21
N GLY A 69 7.62 -12.35 -2.31
CA GLY A 69 7.25 -11.59 -1.12
C GLY A 69 6.80 -10.17 -1.48
N ALA A 70 5.80 -9.67 -0.78
CA ALA A 70 5.32 -8.30 -0.93
C ALA A 70 4.97 -7.68 0.42
N ILE A 71 5.06 -6.35 0.50
CA ILE A 71 4.65 -5.57 1.67
C ILE A 71 3.82 -4.37 1.24
N ALA A 72 2.80 -4.01 2.04
CA ALA A 72 2.00 -2.82 1.81
C ALA A 72 2.63 -1.58 2.46
N ILE A 73 2.62 -0.46 1.76
CA ILE A 73 2.98 0.87 2.29
C ILE A 73 1.81 1.81 2.10
N GLN A 74 1.54 2.63 3.12
CA GLN A 74 0.36 3.49 3.22
C GLN A 74 0.77 4.96 3.06
N ALA A 75 0.47 5.56 1.91
CA ALA A 75 0.87 6.93 1.56
C ALA A 75 0.22 8.03 2.41
N TYR A 76 -0.83 7.73 3.18
CA TYR A 76 -1.44 8.70 4.11
C TYR A 76 -0.55 8.98 5.33
N LEU A 77 0.45 8.14 5.60
CA LEU A 77 1.44 8.38 6.65
C LEU A 77 2.47 9.41 6.19
N LYS A 78 2.84 10.31 7.07
CA LYS A 78 3.87 11.34 6.81
C LYS A 78 5.25 10.71 6.57
N SER A 79 5.49 9.52 7.14
CA SER A 79 6.73 8.74 6.98
C SER A 79 6.78 7.88 5.70
N ALA A 80 5.70 7.81 4.91
CA ALA A 80 5.61 6.83 3.82
C ALA A 80 6.74 6.93 2.77
N ASP A 81 7.19 8.14 2.47
CA ASP A 81 8.29 8.38 1.54
C ASP A 81 9.63 7.85 2.08
N GLU A 82 9.87 7.99 3.38
CA GLU A 82 11.04 7.46 4.10
C GLU A 82 10.96 5.93 4.20
N ASP A 83 9.77 5.38 4.47
CA ASP A 83 9.54 3.92 4.51
C ASP A 83 9.86 3.26 3.15
N VAL A 84 9.40 3.87 2.05
CA VAL A 84 9.73 3.41 0.68
C VAL A 84 11.24 3.50 0.44
N GLN A 85 11.89 4.60 0.83
CA GLN A 85 13.33 4.77 0.66
C GLN A 85 14.12 3.72 1.47
N GLY A 86 13.66 3.40 2.68
CA GLY A 86 14.22 2.33 3.53
C GLY A 86 14.17 0.98 2.83
N LEU A 87 12.99 0.59 2.33
CA LEU A 87 12.78 -0.66 1.60
C LEU A 87 13.62 -0.75 0.32
N VAL A 88 13.75 0.34 -0.45
CA VAL A 88 14.63 0.39 -1.63
C VAL A 88 16.10 0.20 -1.24
N THR A 89 16.51 0.81 -0.13
CA THR A 89 17.87 0.67 0.41
C THR A 89 18.12 -0.76 0.89
N PHE A 90 17.17 -1.36 1.61
CA PHE A 90 17.23 -2.77 2.01
C PHE A 90 17.36 -3.69 0.79
N ALA A 91 16.53 -3.51 -0.24
CA ALA A 91 16.58 -4.30 -1.46
C ALA A 91 17.96 -4.27 -2.14
N LYS A 92 18.58 -3.07 -2.18
CA LYS A 92 19.93 -2.88 -2.75
C LYS A 92 21.02 -3.59 -1.92
N LYS A 93 20.99 -3.40 -0.59
CA LYS A 93 22.00 -3.96 0.33
C LYS A 93 21.93 -5.48 0.44
N SER A 94 20.72 -6.01 0.60
CA SER A 94 20.47 -7.45 0.76
C SER A 94 20.49 -8.23 -0.56
N LYS A 95 20.45 -7.54 -1.69
CA LYS A 95 20.29 -8.11 -3.04
C LYS A 95 18.97 -8.88 -3.20
N ARG A 96 17.99 -8.61 -2.35
CA ARG A 96 16.64 -9.18 -2.43
C ARG A 96 15.78 -8.43 -3.42
N SER A 97 14.83 -9.15 -4.03
CA SER A 97 13.79 -8.56 -4.85
C SER A 97 12.43 -8.91 -4.27
N PHE A 98 11.51 -7.95 -4.26
CA PHE A 98 10.16 -8.10 -3.72
C PHE A 98 9.22 -7.07 -4.33
N THR A 99 7.96 -7.10 -3.94
CA THR A 99 6.95 -6.13 -4.41
C THR A 99 6.56 -5.20 -3.27
N VAL A 100 6.47 -3.91 -3.54
CA VAL A 100 5.79 -2.95 -2.66
C VAL A 100 4.40 -2.68 -3.21
N ARG A 101 3.37 -2.99 -2.40
CA ARG A 101 2.00 -2.60 -2.67
C ARG A 101 1.73 -1.22 -2.08
N LEU A 102 1.71 -0.22 -2.94
CA LEU A 102 1.42 1.14 -2.52
C LEU A 102 -0.10 1.36 -2.46
N VAL A 103 -0.58 1.76 -1.29
CA VAL A 103 -1.99 2.12 -1.03
C VAL A 103 -2.08 3.50 -0.40
N LYS A 104 -3.27 4.12 -0.41
CA LYS A 104 -3.44 5.42 0.27
C LYS A 104 -3.50 5.29 1.79
N GLY A 105 -4.20 4.29 2.29
CA GLY A 105 -4.39 3.99 3.72
C GLY A 105 -5.87 3.92 4.08
N ALA A 106 -6.19 3.20 5.17
CA ALA A 106 -7.56 2.88 5.53
C ALA A 106 -7.94 3.24 6.98
N TYR A 107 -7.01 3.79 7.76
CA TYR A 107 -7.19 3.99 9.21
C TYR A 107 -7.06 5.46 9.63
N TRP A 108 -7.28 6.40 8.72
CA TRP A 108 -7.05 7.83 8.95
C TRP A 108 -7.78 8.37 10.19
N ASP A 109 -9.06 8.01 10.34
CA ASP A 109 -9.88 8.46 11.46
C ASP A 109 -9.36 7.93 12.80
N SER A 110 -9.05 6.63 12.87
CA SER A 110 -8.55 5.99 14.09
C SER A 110 -7.16 6.49 14.48
N GLU A 111 -6.25 6.68 13.53
CA GLU A 111 -4.91 7.24 13.79
C GLU A 111 -5.00 8.69 14.28
N THR A 112 -5.88 9.48 13.66
CA THR A 112 -6.10 10.88 14.07
C THR A 112 -6.74 10.96 15.47
N ALA A 113 -7.77 10.15 15.72
CA ALA A 113 -8.46 10.14 17.01
C ALA A 113 -7.55 9.68 18.15
N LEU A 114 -6.77 8.61 17.92
CA LEU A 114 -5.81 8.10 18.90
C LEU A 114 -4.73 9.14 19.22
N ALA A 115 -4.10 9.70 18.19
CA ALA A 115 -3.04 10.69 18.38
C ALA A 115 -3.53 11.92 19.16
N ARG A 116 -4.74 12.42 18.84
CA ARG A 116 -5.34 13.56 19.57
C ARG A 116 -5.65 13.22 21.04
N ARG A 117 -6.19 12.03 21.28
CA ARG A 117 -6.50 11.57 22.66
C ARG A 117 -5.25 11.48 23.53
N GLU A 118 -4.17 10.97 22.96
CA GLU A 118 -2.89 10.77 23.70
C GLU A 118 -1.98 12.01 23.67
N GLY A 119 -2.39 13.10 23.00
CA GLY A 119 -1.55 14.30 22.85
C GLY A 119 -0.32 14.10 21.96
N TRP A 120 -0.32 13.10 21.09
CA TRP A 120 0.78 12.79 20.17
C TRP A 120 0.68 13.57 18.86
N PRO A 121 1.80 13.81 18.16
CA PRO A 121 1.75 14.31 16.80
C PRO A 121 0.92 13.40 15.90
N VAL A 122 -0.02 13.98 15.15
CA VAL A 122 -0.85 13.20 14.20
C VAL A 122 0.04 12.63 13.08
N PRO A 123 0.13 11.29 12.93
CA PRO A 123 1.07 10.64 12.02
C PRO A 123 0.62 10.69 10.55
N VAL A 124 -0.64 11.01 10.30
CA VAL A 124 -1.24 11.04 8.96
C VAL A 124 -1.33 12.46 8.41
N TRP A 125 -1.35 12.59 7.09
CA TRP A 125 -1.59 13.86 6.42
C TRP A 125 -2.98 14.41 6.77
N SER A 126 -3.07 15.73 6.91
CA SER A 126 -4.33 16.41 7.27
C SER A 126 -5.28 16.56 6.09
N GLN A 127 -4.74 16.68 4.89
CA GLN A 127 -5.50 16.88 3.66
C GLN A 127 -5.34 15.68 2.72
N LYS A 128 -6.42 15.33 2.03
CA LYS A 128 -6.39 14.27 1.01
C LYS A 128 -5.35 14.57 -0.09
N ALA A 129 -5.21 15.83 -0.47
CA ALA A 129 -4.24 16.25 -1.48
C ALA A 129 -2.79 15.95 -1.08
N GLU A 130 -2.45 16.04 0.22
CA GLU A 130 -1.12 15.69 0.73
C GLU A 130 -0.87 14.18 0.61
N THR A 131 -1.88 13.35 0.93
CA THR A 131 -1.82 11.90 0.72
C THR A 131 -1.65 11.56 -0.76
N ASP A 132 -2.41 12.22 -1.64
CA ASP A 132 -2.33 12.00 -3.08
C ASP A 132 -0.94 12.40 -3.62
N ALA A 133 -0.38 13.52 -3.17
CA ALA A 133 0.96 13.96 -3.54
C ALA A 133 2.06 13.02 -3.00
N CYS A 134 1.90 12.53 -1.76
CA CYS A 134 2.81 11.54 -1.18
C CYS A 134 2.76 10.22 -1.96
N PHE A 135 1.58 9.77 -2.34
CA PHE A 135 1.40 8.58 -3.17
C PHE A 135 2.14 8.70 -4.52
N GLU A 136 2.05 9.85 -5.19
CA GLU A 136 2.74 10.11 -6.45
C GLU A 136 4.28 10.10 -6.27
N ARG A 137 4.82 10.69 -5.18
CA ARG A 137 6.27 10.64 -4.88
C ARG A 137 6.74 9.22 -4.57
N CYS A 138 5.98 8.46 -3.79
CA CYS A 138 6.29 7.07 -3.52
C CYS A 138 6.29 6.21 -4.80
N LEU A 139 5.33 6.45 -5.72
CA LEU A 139 5.31 5.78 -7.02
C LEU A 139 6.58 6.04 -7.83
N ASP A 140 7.00 7.28 -7.92
CA ASP A 140 8.20 7.69 -8.65
C ASP A 140 9.44 6.92 -8.15
N ARG A 141 9.66 6.91 -6.81
CA ARG A 141 10.76 6.15 -6.19
C ARG A 141 10.69 4.63 -6.45
N LEU A 142 9.48 4.06 -6.42
CA LEU A 142 9.30 2.63 -6.63
C LEU A 142 9.55 2.25 -8.10
N ILE A 143 9.15 3.10 -9.04
CA ILE A 143 9.39 2.92 -10.46
C ILE A 143 10.88 2.99 -10.76
N ASP A 144 11.59 3.95 -10.17
CA ASP A 144 13.06 4.06 -10.29
C ASP A 144 13.80 2.84 -9.68
N ALA A 145 13.21 2.18 -8.70
CA ALA A 145 13.80 1.00 -8.06
C ALA A 145 13.57 -0.31 -8.82
N HIS A 146 12.80 -0.28 -9.92
CA HIS A 146 12.56 -1.45 -10.77
C HIS A 146 13.89 -1.93 -11.42
N PRO A 147 14.12 -3.25 -11.60
CA PRO A 147 13.26 -4.40 -11.31
C PRO A 147 13.43 -4.98 -9.91
N ARG A 148 14.31 -4.43 -9.09
CA ARG A 148 14.61 -4.98 -7.76
C ARG A 148 13.44 -4.84 -6.80
N VAL A 149 12.82 -3.67 -6.78
CA VAL A 149 11.54 -3.47 -6.11
C VAL A 149 10.46 -3.32 -7.17
N ARG A 150 9.51 -4.25 -7.20
CA ARG A 150 8.38 -4.22 -8.12
C ARG A 150 7.25 -3.43 -7.49
N THR A 151 6.44 -2.80 -8.31
CA THR A 151 5.36 -1.91 -7.86
C THR A 151 4.01 -2.54 -8.09
N ALA A 152 3.21 -2.66 -7.03
CA ALA A 152 1.79 -2.95 -7.11
C ALA A 152 1.00 -1.71 -6.66
N VAL A 153 0.09 -1.25 -7.50
CA VAL A 153 -0.70 -0.02 -7.31
C VAL A 153 -2.08 -0.40 -6.78
N GLY A 154 -2.29 -0.24 -5.48
CA GLY A 154 -3.56 -0.55 -4.81
C GLY A 154 -4.44 0.70 -4.68
N SER A 155 -5.16 1.06 -5.74
CA SER A 155 -6.03 2.24 -5.74
C SER A 155 -7.17 2.10 -6.75
N HIS A 156 -8.32 2.75 -6.45
CA HIS A 156 -9.44 2.94 -7.38
C HIS A 156 -9.49 4.38 -7.92
N ASN A 157 -8.54 5.23 -7.52
CA ASN A 157 -8.49 6.62 -7.98
C ASN A 157 -7.84 6.69 -9.36
N VAL A 158 -8.61 7.13 -10.36
CA VAL A 158 -8.18 7.14 -11.77
C VAL A 158 -6.92 7.97 -11.99
N ARG A 159 -6.79 9.14 -11.31
CA ARG A 159 -5.56 9.93 -11.41
C ARG A 159 -4.35 9.16 -10.92
N SER A 160 -4.44 8.51 -9.75
CA SER A 160 -3.31 7.72 -9.19
C SER A 160 -2.88 6.60 -10.13
N LEU A 161 -3.85 5.94 -10.78
CA LEU A 161 -3.58 4.90 -11.79
C LEU A 161 -2.93 5.48 -13.04
N ALA A 162 -3.46 6.60 -13.54
CA ALA A 162 -2.90 7.28 -14.73
C ALA A 162 -1.47 7.80 -14.48
N VAL A 163 -1.19 8.34 -13.30
CA VAL A 163 0.17 8.78 -12.92
C VAL A 163 1.13 7.59 -12.89
N ALA A 164 0.71 6.44 -12.33
CA ALA A 164 1.54 5.24 -12.31
C ALA A 164 1.89 4.76 -13.73
N ILE A 165 0.91 4.77 -14.64
CA ILE A 165 1.12 4.42 -16.05
C ILE A 165 2.10 5.41 -16.71
N ALA A 166 1.86 6.71 -16.55
CA ALA A 166 2.69 7.75 -17.16
C ALA A 166 4.14 7.71 -16.68
N LEU A 167 4.38 7.50 -15.37
CA LEU A 167 5.72 7.37 -14.81
C LEU A 167 6.42 6.11 -15.35
N ALA A 168 5.72 4.98 -15.44
CA ALA A 168 6.29 3.76 -16.01
C ALA A 168 6.63 3.90 -17.50
N GLU A 169 5.79 4.58 -18.27
CA GLU A 169 6.05 4.89 -19.68
C GLU A 169 7.25 5.83 -19.84
N GLN A 170 7.34 6.86 -19.01
CA GLN A 170 8.49 7.77 -18.98
C GLN A 170 9.79 7.03 -18.64
N ALA A 171 9.75 6.09 -17.71
CA ALA A 171 10.87 5.22 -17.37
C ALA A 171 11.10 4.10 -18.40
N LYS A 172 10.30 4.03 -19.48
CA LYS A 172 10.36 3.00 -20.54
C LYS A 172 10.21 1.57 -20.01
N LEU A 173 9.46 1.40 -18.94
CA LEU A 173 9.17 0.09 -18.39
C LEU A 173 8.10 -0.64 -19.21
N PRO A 174 8.19 -1.97 -19.36
CA PRO A 174 7.12 -2.73 -20.00
C PRO A 174 5.84 -2.67 -19.16
N LYS A 175 4.66 -2.78 -19.79
CA LYS A 175 3.37 -2.76 -19.06
C LYS A 175 3.28 -3.80 -17.94
N ALA A 176 3.95 -4.93 -18.10
CA ALA A 176 4.02 -6.00 -17.10
C ALA A 176 4.85 -5.63 -15.83
N ALA A 177 5.61 -4.53 -15.86
CA ALA A 177 6.38 -4.06 -14.69
C ALA A 177 5.48 -3.52 -13.57
N LEU A 178 4.29 -3.04 -13.93
CA LEU A 178 3.28 -2.61 -12.96
C LEU A 178 2.20 -3.69 -12.78
N GLU A 179 1.82 -3.91 -11.53
CA GLU A 179 0.62 -4.66 -11.17
C GLU A 179 -0.40 -3.68 -10.58
N PHE A 180 -1.59 -3.63 -11.12
CA PHE A 180 -2.70 -2.91 -10.52
C PHE A 180 -3.48 -3.85 -9.61
N GLN A 181 -3.88 -3.38 -8.43
CA GLN A 181 -4.65 -4.17 -7.49
C GLN A 181 -5.98 -3.48 -7.18
N SER A 182 -7.06 -4.21 -7.31
CA SER A 182 -8.42 -3.76 -7.07
C SER A 182 -9.13 -4.68 -6.09
N LEU A 183 -10.13 -4.16 -5.41
CA LEU A 183 -10.97 -4.94 -4.51
C LEU A 183 -12.13 -5.57 -5.29
N TYR A 184 -12.47 -6.81 -4.93
CA TYR A 184 -13.61 -7.50 -5.53
C TYR A 184 -14.90 -6.70 -5.27
N GLY A 185 -15.76 -6.61 -6.31
CA GLY A 185 -17.03 -5.88 -6.24
C GLY A 185 -16.90 -4.36 -6.32
N MET A 186 -15.70 -3.81 -6.57
CA MET A 186 -15.48 -2.36 -6.65
C MET A 186 -14.88 -1.94 -7.98
N ALA A 187 -15.22 -0.70 -8.42
CA ALA A 187 -14.60 0.01 -9.54
C ALA A 187 -14.54 -0.80 -10.85
N GLU A 188 -15.60 -1.54 -11.20
CA GLU A 188 -15.65 -2.39 -12.39
C GLU A 188 -15.27 -1.66 -13.69
N PRO A 189 -15.76 -0.43 -13.99
CA PRO A 189 -15.34 0.28 -15.20
C PRO A 189 -13.83 0.57 -15.26
N VAL A 190 -13.21 0.87 -14.10
CA VAL A 190 -11.77 1.12 -14.01
C VAL A 190 -10.98 -0.17 -14.26
N ARG A 191 -11.45 -1.30 -13.69
CA ARG A 191 -10.84 -2.62 -13.91
C ARG A 191 -10.88 -3.00 -15.38
N SER A 192 -12.04 -2.85 -16.01
CA SER A 192 -12.22 -3.12 -17.44
C SER A 192 -11.31 -2.26 -18.31
N ALA A 193 -11.17 -0.98 -18.00
CA ALA A 193 -10.29 -0.07 -18.71
C ALA A 193 -8.80 -0.46 -18.59
N LEU A 194 -8.34 -0.85 -17.40
CA LEU A 194 -6.96 -1.32 -17.16
C LEU A 194 -6.67 -2.60 -17.97
N LEU A 195 -7.60 -3.56 -17.96
CA LEU A 195 -7.46 -4.81 -18.74
C LEU A 195 -7.47 -4.55 -20.25
N ALA A 196 -8.39 -3.71 -20.74
CA ALA A 196 -8.45 -3.32 -22.16
C ALA A 196 -7.17 -2.59 -22.60
N SER A 197 -6.52 -1.86 -21.69
CA SER A 197 -5.23 -1.21 -21.93
C SER A 197 -4.03 -2.16 -21.84
N GLY A 198 -4.25 -3.46 -21.57
CA GLY A 198 -3.21 -4.50 -21.53
C GLY A 198 -2.36 -4.47 -20.24
N HIS A 199 -2.87 -3.90 -19.17
CA HIS A 199 -2.19 -3.90 -17.87
C HIS A 199 -2.52 -5.15 -17.05
N ARG A 200 -1.57 -5.56 -16.19
CA ARG A 200 -1.77 -6.65 -15.25
C ARG A 200 -2.65 -6.19 -14.09
N LEU A 201 -3.74 -6.90 -13.87
CA LEU A 201 -4.67 -6.62 -12.77
C LEU A 201 -4.80 -7.84 -11.86
N ARG A 202 -4.67 -7.61 -10.55
CA ARG A 202 -4.99 -8.58 -9.52
C ARG A 202 -6.22 -8.11 -8.73
N VAL A 203 -7.19 -9.01 -8.54
CA VAL A 203 -8.37 -8.72 -7.75
C VAL A 203 -8.22 -9.36 -6.37
N TYR A 204 -8.31 -8.55 -5.33
CA TYR A 204 -8.34 -9.02 -3.94
C TYR A 204 -9.76 -9.43 -3.58
N ALA A 205 -9.91 -10.66 -3.10
CA ALA A 205 -11.17 -11.18 -2.58
C ALA A 205 -10.91 -11.85 -1.22
N PRO A 206 -11.73 -11.56 -0.19
CA PRO A 206 -11.64 -12.26 1.08
C PRO A 206 -12.15 -13.70 0.90
N VAL A 207 -11.48 -14.64 1.57
CA VAL A 207 -11.89 -16.03 1.65
C VAL A 207 -11.98 -16.40 3.13
N GLY A 208 -13.11 -16.97 3.54
CA GLY A 208 -13.35 -17.38 4.92
C GLY A 208 -14.80 -17.22 5.33
N GLU A 209 -15.07 -17.37 6.62
CA GLU A 209 -16.41 -17.24 7.17
C GLU A 209 -16.88 -15.78 7.25
N LEU A 210 -18.19 -15.56 7.20
CA LEU A 210 -18.79 -14.22 7.14
C LEU A 210 -18.48 -13.39 8.39
N ILE A 211 -18.61 -13.96 9.59
CA ILE A 211 -18.45 -13.21 10.84
C ILE A 211 -17.04 -12.63 11.00
N PRO A 212 -15.94 -13.38 10.84
CA PRO A 212 -14.59 -12.81 10.82
C PRO A 212 -14.38 -11.80 9.69
N GLY A 213 -15.10 -11.96 8.56
CA GLY A 213 -15.04 -11.07 7.40
C GLY A 213 -15.82 -9.76 7.55
N MET A 214 -16.67 -9.60 8.58
CA MET A 214 -17.55 -8.43 8.74
C MET A 214 -16.78 -7.09 8.77
N ALA A 215 -15.66 -7.02 9.47
CA ALA A 215 -14.85 -5.81 9.52
C ALA A 215 -14.34 -5.38 8.14
N TYR A 216 -14.00 -6.34 7.27
CA TYR A 216 -13.66 -6.07 5.88
C TYR A 216 -14.85 -5.52 5.11
N LEU A 217 -16.03 -6.14 5.22
CA LEU A 217 -17.24 -5.73 4.52
C LEU A 217 -17.69 -4.32 4.92
N VAL A 218 -17.66 -4.01 6.22
CA VAL A 218 -18.01 -2.67 6.73
C VAL A 218 -17.08 -1.60 6.15
N ARG A 219 -15.76 -1.82 6.14
CA ARG A 219 -14.83 -0.87 5.51
C ARG A 219 -15.11 -0.67 4.02
N ARG A 220 -15.46 -1.75 3.28
CA ARG A 220 -15.82 -1.63 1.85
C ARG A 220 -17.10 -0.84 1.65
N LEU A 221 -18.11 -1.06 2.50
CA LEU A 221 -19.35 -0.31 2.46
C LEU A 221 -19.11 1.19 2.70
N LEU A 222 -18.32 1.52 3.73
CA LEU A 222 -17.95 2.91 4.03
C LEU A 222 -17.15 3.56 2.90
N GLU A 223 -16.21 2.83 2.30
CA GLU A 223 -15.43 3.33 1.16
C GLU A 223 -16.33 3.60 -0.06
N ASN A 224 -17.27 2.72 -0.37
CA ASN A 224 -18.21 2.91 -1.47
C ASN A 224 -19.16 4.09 -1.26
N THR A 225 -19.50 4.38 0.00
CA THR A 225 -20.39 5.49 0.36
C THR A 225 -19.66 6.81 0.59
N SER A 226 -18.31 6.80 0.62
CA SER A 226 -17.53 8.00 0.88
C SER A 226 -17.72 9.06 -0.22
N ASN A 227 -17.86 10.32 0.20
CA ASN A 227 -18.05 11.46 -0.70
C ASN A 227 -16.84 11.75 -1.61
N ALA A 228 -15.69 11.15 -1.33
CA ALA A 228 -14.45 11.37 -2.06
C ALA A 228 -14.22 10.37 -3.21
N GLY A 229 -15.17 9.49 -3.50
CA GLY A 229 -15.07 8.53 -4.62
C GLY A 229 -15.01 9.24 -5.98
N TRP A 230 -14.01 8.92 -6.81
CA TRP A 230 -13.83 9.53 -8.15
C TRP A 230 -15.11 9.40 -9.03
N LEU A 231 -15.73 8.23 -9.00
CA LEU A 231 -16.97 7.99 -9.75
C LEU A 231 -18.11 8.89 -9.27
N ARG A 232 -18.24 9.10 -7.95
CA ARG A 232 -19.24 9.99 -7.40
C ARG A 232 -19.01 11.45 -7.80
N LEU A 233 -17.78 11.92 -7.68
CA LEU A 233 -17.41 13.29 -8.07
C LEU A 233 -17.70 13.56 -9.57
N GLY A 234 -17.42 12.59 -10.44
CA GLY A 234 -17.71 12.72 -11.87
C GLY A 234 -19.19 12.57 -12.22
N PHE A 235 -19.84 11.49 -11.78
CA PHE A 235 -21.21 11.16 -12.22
C PHE A 235 -22.29 11.84 -11.40
N VAL A 236 -22.07 12.09 -10.11
CA VAL A 236 -23.10 12.69 -9.22
C VAL A 236 -22.90 14.19 -9.08
N GLU A 237 -21.65 14.64 -8.93
CA GLU A 237 -21.34 16.06 -8.75
C GLU A 237 -21.02 16.78 -10.07
N GLY A 238 -20.96 16.05 -11.19
CA GLY A 238 -20.76 16.62 -12.53
C GLY A 238 -19.40 17.29 -12.73
N ARG A 239 -18.39 16.93 -11.93
CA ARG A 239 -17.04 17.48 -12.11
C ARG A 239 -16.42 16.99 -13.43
N LYS A 240 -15.77 17.90 -14.12
CA LYS A 240 -15.11 17.60 -15.39
C LYS A 240 -13.93 16.66 -15.19
N PRO A 241 -13.64 15.76 -16.17
CA PRO A 241 -12.48 14.86 -16.11
C PRO A 241 -11.16 15.58 -15.83
N GLU A 242 -10.97 16.76 -16.40
CA GLU A 242 -9.76 17.59 -16.25
C GLU A 242 -9.55 18.02 -14.80
N GLU A 243 -10.62 18.37 -14.07
CA GLU A 243 -10.57 18.73 -12.65
C GLU A 243 -10.22 17.52 -11.79
N LEU A 244 -10.76 16.34 -12.12
CA LEU A 244 -10.53 15.09 -11.40
C LEU A 244 -9.12 14.53 -11.64
N LEU A 245 -8.53 14.86 -12.77
CA LEU A 245 -7.16 14.49 -13.16
C LEU A 245 -6.15 15.60 -12.82
N ALA A 246 -6.59 16.76 -12.29
CA ALA A 246 -5.69 17.84 -11.90
C ALA A 246 -4.69 17.40 -10.82
N ARG A 247 -3.50 18.02 -10.86
CA ARG A 247 -2.46 17.74 -9.85
C ARG A 247 -2.97 18.07 -8.44
N PRO A 248 -2.66 17.25 -7.42
CA PRO A 248 -3.07 17.54 -6.05
C PRO A 248 -2.59 18.92 -5.61
N ALA A 249 -3.51 19.84 -5.32
CA ALA A 249 -3.19 21.14 -4.78
C ALA A 249 -3.14 21.06 -3.26
N VAL A 250 -1.93 21.10 -2.70
CA VAL A 250 -1.72 21.17 -1.25
C VAL A 250 -1.87 22.62 -0.82
N THR A 251 -2.89 22.92 -0.04
CA THR A 251 -3.06 24.24 0.56
C THR A 251 -2.14 24.34 1.78
N PRO A 252 -1.28 25.37 1.89
CA PRO A 252 -0.49 25.58 3.09
C PRO A 252 -1.39 25.64 4.32
N ALA A 253 -1.01 24.96 5.40
CA ALA A 253 -1.73 25.08 6.67
C ALA A 253 -1.73 26.58 7.10
N PRO A 254 -2.85 27.11 7.62
CA PRO A 254 -2.84 28.45 8.20
C PRO A 254 -1.73 28.52 9.25
N LYS A 255 -0.88 29.53 9.17
CA LYS A 255 0.13 29.80 10.20
C LYS A 255 -0.61 30.03 11.51
N ALA A 256 -0.35 29.19 12.52
CA ALA A 256 -0.85 29.34 13.87
C ALA A 256 -0.26 30.59 14.52
#